data_dd7b9ef76d7b473bdf91964b84957ea5
#
_entry.id   dd7b9ef76d7b473bdf91964b84957ea5
#
_cell.length_a   1.000
_cell.length_b   1.000
_cell.length_c   1.000
_cell.angle_alpha   90.00
_cell.angle_beta   90.00
_cell.angle_gamma   90.00
#
_symmetry.space_group_name_H-M   'P 1'
#
loop_
_entity.id
_entity.type
_entity.pdbx_description
1 polymer ?
#
loop_
_entity_poly.entity_id
_entity_poly.type
_entity_poly.pdbx_seq_one_letter_code
_entity_poly.pdbx_strand_id
1 'polypeptide(L)'
;SLGATPRARSPVWAKGLAAARCGSVSTVISGSGTQDVADALDDYMAQFEGVRNGGELRDALIRASKADDDAERRRVDFAFVDARLVQSRQQLMTAIVQAVVGAMRRDPKRPDAEVGLKTPSIHSDLLWTLHSNNNIAEALRRFGVSRTTRTLILVRVAPPLDAGELVQHMTQLVDGTLQTRGLSLPSPALAWSELGTAYKIQDTPAFQHPDTSQVDALICSMVASKYVGA
;
A
#
# COMPACT_ATOMS: atom_id res chain seq x y z
N SER A 1 16.35 -15.64 39.38
CA SER A 1 15.49 -16.14 38.32
C SER A 1 15.05 -14.98 37.46
N LEU A 2 15.86 -14.66 36.42
CA LEU A 2 15.56 -13.61 35.43
C LEU A 2 14.72 -14.24 34.34
N GLY A 3 13.45 -13.84 34.27
CA GLY A 3 12.50 -14.24 33.22
C GLY A 3 12.95 -13.72 31.85
N ALA A 4 13.17 -14.65 30.93
CA ALA A 4 13.44 -14.34 29.55
C ALA A 4 12.19 -13.73 28.91
N THR A 5 12.29 -12.49 28.45
CA THR A 5 11.28 -11.86 27.58
C THR A 5 11.14 -12.68 26.29
N PRO A 6 9.93 -12.97 25.83
CA PRO A 6 9.75 -13.70 24.57
C PRO A 6 10.30 -12.85 23.43
N ARG A 7 11.28 -13.40 22.69
CA ARG A 7 11.75 -12.83 21.44
C ARG A 7 10.57 -12.68 20.49
N ALA A 8 10.28 -11.43 20.07
CA ALA A 8 9.34 -11.18 19.01
C ALA A 8 9.78 -11.98 17.77
N ARG A 9 8.94 -12.89 17.30
CA ARG A 9 9.20 -13.69 16.09
C ARG A 9 9.14 -12.73 14.91
N SER A 10 10.19 -12.70 14.11
CA SER A 10 10.21 -11.94 12.84
C SER A 10 8.99 -12.37 12.01
N PRO A 11 8.22 -11.43 11.46
CA PRO A 11 7.05 -11.76 10.66
C PRO A 11 7.47 -12.59 9.44
N VAL A 12 6.59 -13.50 9.01
CA VAL A 12 6.89 -14.51 7.95
C VAL A 12 7.32 -13.83 6.64
N TRP A 13 6.81 -12.63 6.36
CA TRP A 13 7.18 -11.84 5.19
C TRP A 13 8.64 -11.35 5.23
N ALA A 14 9.19 -11.06 6.40
CA ALA A 14 10.58 -10.63 6.55
C ALA A 14 11.56 -11.73 6.15
N LYS A 15 11.21 -13.00 6.43
CA LYS A 15 11.98 -14.16 5.97
C LYS A 15 11.87 -14.34 4.45
N GLY A 16 10.70 -14.05 3.86
CA GLY A 16 10.49 -14.06 2.41
C GLY A 16 11.30 -12.98 1.68
N LEU A 17 11.31 -11.75 2.17
CA LEU A 17 12.14 -10.66 1.63
C LEU A 17 13.64 -10.92 1.81
N ALA A 18 14.06 -11.56 2.89
CA ALA A 18 15.45 -11.97 3.09
C ALA A 18 15.87 -13.09 2.12
N ALA A 19 14.94 -14.00 1.76
CA ALA A 19 15.17 -15.02 0.73
C ALA A 19 15.11 -14.46 -0.69
N ALA A 20 14.25 -13.48 -0.94
CA ALA A 20 14.14 -12.75 -2.22
C ALA A 20 15.38 -11.86 -2.52
N ARG A 21 16.33 -11.74 -1.58
CA ARG A 21 17.64 -11.07 -1.79
C ARG A 21 18.40 -11.57 -3.01
N CYS A 22 18.01 -12.66 -3.61
CA CYS A 22 18.80 -13.26 -4.68
C CYS A 22 18.12 -13.26 -6.07
N GLY A 23 16.92 -12.74 -6.25
CA GLY A 23 16.32 -12.94 -7.58
C GLY A 23 15.40 -11.88 -8.14
N SER A 24 14.45 -11.31 -7.42
CA SER A 24 13.38 -10.59 -8.12
C SER A 24 13.28 -9.09 -7.85
N VAL A 25 13.39 -8.62 -6.63
CA VAL A 25 13.37 -7.16 -6.40
C VAL A 25 14.69 -6.51 -6.78
N SER A 26 15.83 -7.21 -6.59
CA SER A 26 17.15 -6.75 -7.08
C SER A 26 17.22 -6.74 -8.61
N THR A 27 16.60 -7.70 -9.28
CA THR A 27 16.55 -7.78 -10.75
C THR A 27 15.64 -6.69 -11.33
N VAL A 28 14.53 -6.39 -10.68
CA VAL A 28 13.60 -5.32 -11.07
C VAL A 28 14.23 -3.93 -10.90
N ILE A 29 15.06 -3.72 -9.86
CA ILE A 29 15.78 -2.45 -9.66
C ILE A 29 17.06 -2.36 -10.50
N SER A 30 17.66 -3.49 -10.91
CA SER A 30 18.85 -3.54 -11.79
C SER A 30 18.50 -3.71 -13.27
N GLY A 31 17.25 -3.96 -13.62
CA GLY A 31 16.78 -4.09 -14.99
C GLY A 31 16.64 -2.73 -15.67
N SER A 32 16.95 -2.70 -16.93
CA SER A 32 17.23 -1.56 -17.80
C SER A 32 16.04 -0.66 -18.16
N GLY A 33 15.00 -0.54 -17.33
CA GLY A 33 13.91 0.38 -17.64
C GLY A 33 12.91 0.56 -16.49
N THR A 34 12.53 1.81 -16.23
CA THR A 34 11.44 2.16 -15.31
C THR A 34 10.10 1.53 -15.75
N GLN A 35 9.95 1.21 -17.03
CA GLN A 35 8.75 0.58 -17.60
C GLN A 35 8.64 -0.88 -17.16
N ASP A 36 9.74 -1.65 -17.21
CA ASP A 36 9.75 -3.07 -16.80
C ASP A 36 9.40 -3.26 -15.32
N VAL A 37 9.83 -2.32 -14.49
CA VAL A 37 9.47 -2.30 -13.05
C VAL A 37 7.98 -1.99 -12.87
N ALA A 38 7.47 -1.07 -13.67
CA ALA A 38 6.08 -0.65 -13.61
C ALA A 38 5.15 -1.79 -14.06
N ASP A 39 5.50 -2.49 -15.12
CA ASP A 39 4.73 -3.61 -15.65
C ASP A 39 4.75 -4.82 -14.69
N ALA A 40 5.91 -5.13 -14.12
CA ALA A 40 6.02 -6.19 -13.10
C ALA A 40 5.23 -5.93 -11.82
N LEU A 41 4.96 -4.67 -11.47
CA LEU A 41 4.14 -4.32 -10.31
C LEU A 41 2.64 -4.33 -10.62
N ASP A 42 2.24 -4.20 -11.88
CA ASP A 42 0.82 -4.29 -12.28
C ASP A 42 0.25 -5.69 -12.02
N ASP A 43 1.04 -6.74 -12.12
CA ASP A 43 0.62 -8.12 -11.82
C ASP A 43 0.21 -8.32 -10.36
N TYR A 44 0.60 -7.41 -9.48
CA TYR A 44 0.29 -7.46 -8.05
C TYR A 44 -0.75 -6.43 -7.61
N MET A 45 -1.42 -5.79 -8.55
CA MET A 45 -2.46 -4.80 -8.29
C MET A 45 -3.75 -5.16 -9.02
N ALA A 46 -4.88 -5.01 -8.33
CA ALA A 46 -6.20 -5.20 -8.91
C ALA A 46 -7.15 -4.10 -8.46
N GLN A 47 -7.92 -3.54 -9.39
CA GLN A 47 -8.97 -2.58 -9.10
C GLN A 47 -10.34 -3.23 -9.21
N PHE A 48 -11.18 -2.99 -8.21
CA PHE A 48 -12.55 -3.44 -8.16
C PHE A 48 -13.49 -2.25 -8.10
N GLU A 49 -14.57 -2.30 -8.88
CA GLU A 49 -15.64 -1.32 -8.87
C GLU A 49 -16.93 -1.91 -8.31
N GLY A 50 -17.82 -1.05 -7.79
CA GLY A 50 -19.09 -1.47 -7.24
C GLY A 50 -18.95 -2.35 -5.99
N VAL A 51 -17.90 -2.15 -5.19
CA VAL A 51 -17.62 -2.94 -3.99
C VAL A 51 -18.76 -2.83 -3.00
N ARG A 52 -19.26 -3.98 -2.51
CA ARG A 52 -20.39 -4.10 -1.59
C ARG A 52 -19.98 -4.56 -0.20
N ASN A 53 -18.92 -5.36 -0.08
CA ASN A 53 -18.47 -5.95 1.18
C ASN A 53 -17.34 -5.16 1.88
N GLY A 54 -17.16 -3.86 1.59
CA GLY A 54 -16.09 -3.04 2.17
C GLY A 54 -16.07 -3.04 3.72
N GLY A 55 -17.26 -3.12 4.36
CA GLY A 55 -17.35 -3.24 5.82
C GLY A 55 -16.80 -4.56 6.33
N GLU A 56 -17.13 -5.68 5.67
CA GLU A 56 -16.67 -7.02 6.03
C GLU A 56 -15.15 -7.16 5.85
N LEU A 57 -14.61 -6.57 4.77
CA LEU A 57 -13.16 -6.52 4.51
C LEU A 57 -12.44 -5.78 5.62
N ARG A 58 -12.96 -4.62 6.04
CA ARG A 58 -12.39 -3.87 7.15
C ARG A 58 -12.43 -4.66 8.45
N ASP A 59 -13.54 -5.30 8.76
CA ASP A 59 -13.71 -6.12 9.97
C ASP A 59 -12.77 -7.34 9.92
N ALA A 60 -12.56 -7.95 8.75
CA ALA A 60 -11.60 -9.03 8.55
C ALA A 60 -10.16 -8.57 8.82
N LEU A 61 -9.77 -7.37 8.33
CA LEU A 61 -8.45 -6.78 8.63
C LEU A 61 -8.24 -6.55 10.13
N ILE A 62 -9.28 -6.06 10.82
CA ILE A 62 -9.21 -5.84 12.28
C ILE A 62 -9.09 -7.18 13.02
N ARG A 63 -9.80 -8.22 12.60
CA ARG A 63 -9.66 -9.56 13.20
C ARG A 63 -8.25 -10.11 12.96
N ALA A 64 -7.79 -10.09 11.71
CA ALA A 64 -6.46 -10.58 11.34
C ALA A 64 -5.32 -9.85 12.07
N SER A 65 -5.48 -8.55 12.36
CA SER A 65 -4.48 -7.78 13.12
C SER A 65 -4.35 -8.23 14.58
N LYS A 66 -5.38 -8.88 15.13
CA LYS A 66 -5.45 -9.38 16.52
C LYS A 66 -5.26 -10.89 16.60
N ALA A 67 -5.36 -11.58 15.47
CA ALA A 67 -5.26 -13.04 15.45
C ALA A 67 -3.82 -13.49 15.65
N ASP A 68 -3.64 -14.58 16.38
CA ASP A 68 -2.36 -15.30 16.46
C ASP A 68 -2.19 -16.29 15.30
N ASP A 69 -3.26 -16.52 14.53
CA ASP A 69 -3.27 -17.44 13.39
C ASP A 69 -2.70 -16.80 12.13
N ASP A 70 -1.60 -17.36 11.65
CA ASP A 70 -0.96 -16.93 10.40
C ASP A 70 -1.83 -17.18 9.15
N ALA A 71 -2.76 -18.13 9.17
CA ALA A 71 -3.63 -18.42 8.04
C ALA A 71 -4.66 -17.28 7.86
N GLU A 72 -5.23 -16.78 8.95
CA GLU A 72 -6.16 -15.65 8.91
C GLU A 72 -5.46 -14.37 8.41
N ARG A 73 -4.22 -14.13 8.85
CA ARG A 73 -3.41 -13.00 8.36
C ARG A 73 -3.11 -13.10 6.87
N ARG A 74 -2.71 -14.28 6.38
CA ARG A 74 -2.39 -14.49 4.95
C ARG A 74 -3.60 -14.28 4.05
N ARG A 75 -4.80 -14.56 4.54
CA ARG A 75 -6.04 -14.38 3.77
C ARG A 75 -6.28 -12.92 3.38
N VAL A 76 -5.87 -11.97 4.21
CA VAL A 76 -6.05 -10.52 4.01
C VAL A 76 -4.72 -9.78 3.89
N ASP A 77 -3.66 -10.47 3.46
CA ASP A 77 -2.31 -9.92 3.32
C ASP A 77 -2.18 -9.05 2.05
N PHE A 78 -2.96 -7.97 2.02
CA PHE A 78 -3.04 -6.97 0.97
C PHE A 78 -3.13 -5.56 1.56
N ALA A 79 -2.70 -4.57 0.81
CA ALA A 79 -3.12 -3.20 1.03
C ALA A 79 -4.48 -2.98 0.37
N PHE A 80 -5.48 -2.62 1.14
CA PHE A 80 -6.84 -2.30 0.70
C PHE A 80 -6.97 -0.80 0.58
N VAL A 81 -6.73 -0.27 -0.62
CA VAL A 81 -6.66 1.17 -0.88
C VAL A 81 -7.99 1.66 -1.44
N ASP A 82 -8.65 2.58 -0.76
CA ASP A 82 -9.83 3.28 -1.29
C ASP A 82 -9.40 4.23 -2.41
N ALA A 83 -9.87 3.99 -3.64
CA ALA A 83 -9.46 4.74 -4.82
C ALA A 83 -9.92 6.21 -4.84
N ARG A 84 -10.81 6.63 -3.91
CA ARG A 84 -11.31 8.01 -3.85
C ARG A 84 -10.23 9.07 -3.63
N LEU A 85 -9.10 8.70 -3.04
CA LEU A 85 -7.98 9.61 -2.76
C LEU A 85 -6.71 9.26 -3.54
N VAL A 86 -6.84 8.44 -4.58
CA VAL A 86 -5.74 8.10 -5.48
C VAL A 86 -5.92 8.84 -6.79
N GLN A 87 -5.12 9.89 -7.00
CA GLN A 87 -5.16 10.77 -8.16
C GLN A 87 -4.59 10.10 -9.41
N SER A 88 -3.49 9.36 -9.24
CA SER A 88 -2.77 8.77 -10.37
C SER A 88 -2.13 7.43 -10.01
N ARG A 89 -1.80 6.67 -11.05
CA ARG A 89 -0.96 5.49 -10.93
C ARG A 89 0.41 5.85 -10.34
N GLN A 90 0.96 7.01 -10.72
CA GLN A 90 2.27 7.46 -10.22
C GLN A 90 2.28 7.68 -8.71
N GLN A 91 1.24 8.31 -8.16
CA GLN A 91 1.07 8.45 -6.71
C GLN A 91 1.12 7.10 -6.01
N LEU A 92 0.33 6.11 -6.49
CA LEU A 92 0.28 4.78 -5.90
C LEU A 92 1.62 4.05 -6.00
N MET A 93 2.26 4.08 -7.18
CA MET A 93 3.56 3.48 -7.41
C MET A 93 4.64 4.09 -6.51
N THR A 94 4.63 5.43 -6.35
CA THR A 94 5.56 6.12 -5.45
C THR A 94 5.37 5.63 -4.01
N ALA A 95 4.13 5.46 -3.56
CA ALA A 95 3.82 4.94 -2.23
C ALA A 95 4.31 3.48 -2.04
N ILE A 96 4.11 2.62 -3.04
CA ILE A 96 4.60 1.23 -3.02
C ILE A 96 6.13 1.22 -2.89
N VAL A 97 6.82 1.96 -3.76
CA VAL A 97 8.29 2.04 -3.73
C VAL A 97 8.80 2.55 -2.38
N GLN A 98 8.17 3.59 -1.83
CA GLN A 98 8.56 4.13 -0.53
C GLN A 98 8.33 3.10 0.60
N ALA A 99 7.22 2.37 0.61
CA ALA A 99 6.97 1.32 1.59
C ALA A 99 8.00 0.19 1.48
N VAL A 100 8.35 -0.23 0.26
CA VAL A 100 9.38 -1.25 0.01
C VAL A 100 10.77 -0.75 0.46
N VAL A 101 11.16 0.44 0.08
CA VAL A 101 12.43 1.06 0.52
C VAL A 101 12.46 1.23 2.04
N GLY A 102 11.34 1.62 2.64
CA GLY A 102 11.17 1.67 4.09
C GLY A 102 11.44 0.32 4.73
N ALA A 103 10.81 -0.74 4.23
CA ALA A 103 11.01 -2.10 4.73
C ALA A 103 12.46 -2.63 4.60
N MET A 104 13.20 -2.12 3.61
CA MET A 104 14.61 -2.49 3.37
C MET A 104 15.60 -1.69 4.22
N ARG A 105 15.18 -0.59 4.85
CA ARG A 105 16.04 0.23 5.70
C ARG A 105 16.44 -0.54 6.96
N ARG A 106 17.71 -0.41 7.32
CA ARG A 106 18.24 -0.94 8.57
C ARG A 106 18.72 0.20 9.46
N ASP A 107 18.53 0.06 10.75
CA ASP A 107 19.11 0.99 11.71
C ASP A 107 20.64 0.81 11.72
N PRO A 108 21.43 1.85 11.37
CA PRO A 108 22.88 1.76 11.43
C PRO A 108 23.41 1.41 12.84
N LYS A 109 22.63 1.73 13.88
CA LYS A 109 22.98 1.45 15.28
C LYS A 109 22.57 0.05 15.75
N ARG A 110 21.69 -0.61 15.00
CA ARG A 110 21.19 -1.96 15.27
C ARG A 110 21.00 -2.73 13.96
N PRO A 111 22.11 -3.19 13.34
CA PRO A 111 22.05 -3.82 12.02
C PRO A 111 21.22 -5.11 11.97
N ASP A 112 20.97 -5.74 13.14
CA ASP A 112 20.15 -6.95 13.28
C ASP A 112 18.66 -6.63 13.52
N ALA A 113 18.31 -5.35 13.73
CA ALA A 113 16.93 -4.93 13.87
C ALA A 113 16.35 -4.57 12.50
N GLU A 114 15.27 -5.22 12.11
CA GLU A 114 14.44 -4.82 10.96
C GLU A 114 13.70 -3.52 11.32
N VAL A 115 14.37 -2.39 11.13
CA VAL A 115 13.84 -1.08 11.50
C VAL A 115 13.55 -0.29 10.25
N GLY A 116 12.47 -0.62 9.60
CA GLY A 116 12.14 0.14 8.41
C GLY A 116 10.69 0.59 8.37
N LEU A 117 9.79 -0.28 8.73
CA LEU A 117 8.36 0.00 8.69
C LEU A 117 7.94 0.88 9.88
N LYS A 118 7.05 1.81 9.61
CA LYS A 118 6.40 2.65 10.64
C LYS A 118 5.13 1.99 11.19
N THR A 119 4.64 0.97 10.50
CA THR A 119 3.43 0.23 10.83
C THR A 119 3.73 -1.28 10.91
N PRO A 120 2.82 -2.12 11.45
CA PRO A 120 3.07 -3.54 11.63
C PRO A 120 3.30 -4.35 10.34
N SER A 121 2.88 -3.86 9.18
CA SER A 121 3.04 -4.55 7.90
C SER A 121 3.37 -3.59 6.77
N ILE A 122 4.01 -4.10 5.71
CA ILE A 122 4.29 -3.31 4.50
C ILE A 122 3.00 -2.79 3.84
N HIS A 123 1.90 -3.54 3.93
CA HIS A 123 0.61 -3.16 3.37
C HIS A 123 -0.02 -1.99 4.14
N SER A 124 0.07 -1.97 5.46
CA SER A 124 -0.36 -0.82 6.26
C SER A 124 0.60 0.37 6.11
N ASP A 125 1.88 0.12 5.91
CA ASP A 125 2.89 1.14 5.67
C ASP A 125 2.68 1.86 4.33
N LEU A 126 2.23 1.14 3.30
CA LEU A 126 1.81 1.73 2.04
C LEU A 126 0.68 2.76 2.26
N LEU A 127 -0.35 2.41 3.03
CA LEU A 127 -1.44 3.34 3.36
C LEU A 127 -0.94 4.55 4.17
N TRP A 128 -0.02 4.32 5.12
CA TRP A 128 0.61 5.39 5.87
C TRP A 128 1.43 6.32 4.96
N THR A 129 2.12 5.77 3.97
CA THR A 129 2.91 6.53 3.00
C THR A 129 2.04 7.41 2.10
N LEU A 130 0.85 6.96 1.74
CA LEU A 130 -0.12 7.77 0.99
C LEU A 130 -0.64 8.99 1.77
N HIS A 131 -0.53 9.03 3.07
CA HIS A 131 -1.05 10.14 3.88
C HIS A 131 0.01 11.22 4.11
N SER A 132 -0.39 12.50 4.08
CA SER A 132 0.53 13.65 4.23
C SER A 132 1.16 13.80 5.61
N ASN A 133 0.53 13.29 6.67
CA ASN A 133 1.05 13.35 8.04
C ASN A 133 1.43 11.97 8.59
N ASN A 134 2.05 11.95 9.79
CA ASN A 134 2.57 10.73 10.41
C ASN A 134 1.53 9.97 11.27
N ASN A 135 0.24 10.36 11.22
CA ASN A 135 -0.81 9.70 11.96
C ASN A 135 -1.30 8.43 11.24
N ILE A 136 -0.90 7.27 11.75
CA ILE A 136 -1.23 5.95 11.19
C ILE A 136 -2.75 5.72 11.19
N ALA A 137 -3.43 6.06 12.29
CA ALA A 137 -4.88 5.85 12.40
C ALA A 137 -5.65 6.69 11.36
N GLU A 138 -5.21 7.91 11.13
CA GLU A 138 -5.78 8.80 10.13
C GLU A 138 -5.51 8.29 8.71
N ALA A 139 -4.31 7.80 8.43
CA ALA A 139 -3.95 7.20 7.16
C ALA A 139 -4.85 6.01 6.82
N LEU A 140 -4.99 5.07 7.76
CA LEU A 140 -5.86 3.90 7.59
C LEU A 140 -7.34 4.29 7.45
N ARG A 141 -7.79 5.34 8.14
CA ARG A 141 -9.16 5.84 8.04
C ARG A 141 -9.46 6.47 6.70
N ARG A 142 -8.50 7.23 6.12
CA ARG A 142 -8.71 7.98 4.87
C ARG A 142 -8.48 7.13 3.63
N PHE A 143 -7.37 6.40 3.60
CA PHE A 143 -6.92 5.63 2.42
C PHE A 143 -7.30 4.16 2.49
N GLY A 144 -7.63 3.64 3.67
CA GLY A 144 -8.04 2.26 3.85
C GLY A 144 -9.49 2.00 3.47
N VAL A 145 -9.82 0.72 3.25
CA VAL A 145 -11.18 0.27 2.97
C VAL A 145 -12.14 0.61 4.11
N SER A 146 -13.34 1.03 3.73
CA SER A 146 -14.43 1.40 4.64
C SER A 146 -15.77 0.85 4.15
N ARG A 147 -16.83 0.98 4.95
CA ARG A 147 -18.20 0.59 4.55
C ARG A 147 -18.73 1.38 3.35
N THR A 148 -18.16 2.56 3.11
CA THR A 148 -18.57 3.44 2.01
C THR A 148 -17.70 3.29 0.76
N THR A 149 -16.65 2.50 0.81
CA THR A 149 -15.76 2.25 -0.33
C THR A 149 -16.53 1.57 -1.45
N ARG A 150 -16.48 2.14 -2.65
CA ARG A 150 -17.12 1.63 -3.87
C ARG A 150 -16.12 1.24 -4.95
N THR A 151 -14.96 1.89 -4.96
CA THR A 151 -13.84 1.53 -5.82
C THR A 151 -12.63 1.23 -4.94
N LEU A 152 -12.15 0.01 -5.04
CA LEU A 152 -11.08 -0.52 -4.18
C LEU A 152 -9.91 -0.97 -5.04
N ILE A 153 -8.71 -0.60 -4.64
CA ILE A 153 -7.47 -1.12 -5.21
C ILE A 153 -6.85 -2.06 -4.18
N LEU A 154 -6.63 -3.31 -4.58
CA LEU A 154 -5.82 -4.25 -3.83
C LEU A 154 -4.39 -4.20 -4.33
N VAL A 155 -3.45 -4.10 -3.41
CA VAL A 155 -2.01 -4.16 -3.71
C VAL A 155 -1.39 -5.24 -2.85
N ARG A 156 -0.66 -6.15 -3.48
CA ARG A 156 0.15 -7.13 -2.78
C ARG A 156 1.63 -6.83 -2.93
N VAL A 157 2.34 -6.76 -1.83
CA VAL A 157 3.79 -6.66 -1.80
C VAL A 157 4.31 -7.94 -1.13
N ALA A 158 4.76 -8.89 -1.94
CA ALA A 158 5.20 -10.20 -1.49
C ALA A 158 6.22 -10.79 -2.48
N PRO A 159 6.91 -11.88 -2.12
CA PRO A 159 7.67 -12.67 -3.09
C PRO A 159 6.80 -13.10 -4.27
N PRO A 160 7.40 -13.39 -5.44
CA PRO A 160 6.66 -13.79 -6.63
C PRO A 160 5.65 -14.91 -6.34
N LEU A 161 4.42 -14.71 -6.77
CA LEU A 161 3.33 -15.67 -6.76
C LEU A 161 2.84 -15.85 -8.18
N ASP A 162 2.12 -16.95 -8.43
CA ASP A 162 1.38 -17.07 -9.68
C ASP A 162 0.32 -15.98 -9.78
N ALA A 163 0.35 -15.21 -10.87
CA ALA A 163 -0.55 -14.07 -11.07
C ALA A 163 -2.02 -14.53 -11.15
N GLY A 164 -2.27 -15.72 -11.73
CA GLY A 164 -3.62 -16.27 -11.83
C GLY A 164 -4.19 -16.64 -10.47
N GLU A 165 -3.41 -17.30 -9.62
CA GLU A 165 -3.80 -17.64 -8.25
C GLU A 165 -4.05 -16.37 -7.42
N LEU A 166 -3.22 -15.34 -7.60
CA LEU A 166 -3.36 -14.08 -6.91
C LEU A 166 -4.66 -13.36 -7.28
N VAL A 167 -4.95 -13.25 -8.59
CA VAL A 167 -6.18 -12.64 -9.09
C VAL A 167 -7.40 -13.42 -8.63
N GLN A 168 -7.34 -14.75 -8.64
CA GLN A 168 -8.41 -15.61 -8.14
C GLN A 168 -8.67 -15.34 -6.64
N HIS A 169 -7.62 -15.27 -5.84
CA HIS A 169 -7.74 -14.96 -4.42
C HIS A 169 -8.38 -13.57 -4.18
N MET A 170 -7.90 -12.55 -4.89
CA MET A 170 -8.46 -11.20 -4.81
C MET A 170 -9.96 -11.17 -5.21
N THR A 171 -10.33 -11.91 -6.25
CA THR A 171 -11.72 -11.99 -6.73
C THR A 171 -12.64 -12.73 -5.76
N GLN A 172 -12.14 -13.73 -5.04
CA GLN A 172 -12.89 -14.42 -3.98
C GLN A 172 -13.07 -13.55 -2.74
N LEU A 173 -12.15 -12.62 -2.51
CA LEU A 173 -12.16 -11.78 -1.32
C LEU A 173 -13.10 -10.57 -1.48
N VAL A 174 -13.16 -9.97 -2.68
CA VAL A 174 -13.88 -8.72 -2.94
C VAL A 174 -15.19 -8.98 -3.68
N ASP A 175 -16.30 -8.61 -3.06
CA ASP A 175 -17.62 -8.55 -3.72
C ASP A 175 -17.73 -7.26 -4.56
N GLY A 176 -17.21 -7.31 -5.79
CA GLY A 176 -17.13 -6.20 -6.73
C GLY A 176 -16.75 -6.69 -8.13
N THR A 177 -16.73 -5.79 -9.09
CA THR A 177 -16.35 -6.08 -10.48
C THR A 177 -14.86 -5.78 -10.69
N LEU A 178 -14.07 -6.81 -11.01
CA LEU A 178 -12.65 -6.66 -11.33
C LEU A 178 -12.49 -5.89 -12.65
N GLN A 179 -11.64 -4.87 -12.65
CA GLN A 179 -11.22 -4.13 -13.84
C GLN A 179 -10.10 -4.88 -14.56
N THR A 180 -10.41 -5.41 -15.74
CA THR A 180 -9.46 -6.24 -16.53
C THR A 180 -8.47 -5.43 -17.38
N ARG A 181 -8.67 -4.11 -17.47
CA ARG A 181 -7.83 -3.19 -18.26
C ARG A 181 -6.74 -2.50 -17.43
N GLY A 182 -6.42 -3.04 -16.25
CA GLY A 182 -5.50 -2.43 -15.30
C GLY A 182 -6.17 -1.33 -14.45
N LEU A 183 -5.36 -0.46 -13.84
CA LEU A 183 -5.86 0.61 -13.00
C LEU A 183 -6.48 1.74 -13.83
N SER A 184 -7.72 2.08 -13.54
CA SER A 184 -8.41 3.26 -14.11
C SER A 184 -8.32 4.42 -13.10
N LEU A 185 -7.30 5.26 -13.24
CA LEU A 185 -7.03 6.39 -12.36
C LEU A 185 -6.87 7.69 -13.17
N PRO A 186 -7.34 8.84 -12.65
CA PRO A 186 -8.14 8.91 -11.41
C PRO A 186 -9.46 8.17 -11.55
N SER A 187 -9.90 7.54 -10.46
CA SER A 187 -11.21 6.89 -10.42
C SER A 187 -12.33 7.91 -10.65
N PRO A 188 -13.45 7.55 -11.32
CA PRO A 188 -14.65 8.39 -11.36
C PRO A 188 -15.18 8.77 -9.96
N ALA A 189 -14.82 7.98 -8.95
CA ALA A 189 -15.16 8.25 -7.55
C ALA A 189 -14.18 9.20 -6.85
N LEU A 190 -13.21 9.80 -7.57
CA LEU A 190 -12.22 10.70 -6.98
C LEU A 190 -12.89 11.85 -6.22
N ALA A 191 -12.62 11.92 -4.93
CA ALA A 191 -13.13 12.96 -4.04
C ALA A 191 -12.16 14.15 -3.99
N TRP A 192 -12.22 15.05 -4.99
CA TRP A 192 -11.29 16.17 -5.15
C TRP A 192 -11.13 17.00 -3.87
N SER A 193 -12.22 17.40 -3.26
CA SER A 193 -12.18 18.19 -2.02
C SER A 193 -11.55 17.43 -0.85
N GLU A 194 -11.84 16.13 -0.72
CA GLU A 194 -11.23 15.29 0.31
C GLU A 194 -9.73 15.07 0.05
N LEU A 195 -9.34 14.96 -1.22
CA LEU A 195 -7.95 14.87 -1.65
C LEU A 195 -7.18 16.11 -1.21
N GLY A 196 -7.71 17.31 -1.51
CA GLY A 196 -7.13 18.58 -1.07
C GLY A 196 -6.96 18.65 0.44
N THR A 197 -7.97 18.19 1.19
CA THR A 197 -7.91 18.14 2.66
C THR A 197 -6.88 17.14 3.17
N ALA A 198 -6.79 15.96 2.54
CA ALA A 198 -5.86 14.91 2.94
C ALA A 198 -4.39 15.35 2.79
N TYR A 199 -4.10 16.11 1.74
CA TYR A 199 -2.76 16.60 1.45
C TYR A 199 -2.52 18.05 1.89
N LYS A 200 -3.55 18.73 2.42
CA LYS A 200 -3.47 20.15 2.86
C LYS A 200 -3.02 21.09 1.74
N ILE A 201 -3.55 20.90 0.55
CA ILE A 201 -3.17 21.65 -0.66
C ILE A 201 -4.29 22.56 -1.17
N GLN A 202 -5.41 22.72 -0.44
CA GLN A 202 -6.58 23.48 -0.88
C GLN A 202 -6.22 24.95 -1.22
N ASP A 203 -5.26 25.52 -0.49
CA ASP A 203 -4.84 26.92 -0.65
C ASP A 203 -3.73 27.10 -1.69
N THR A 204 -3.31 26.02 -2.35
CA THR A 204 -2.28 26.12 -3.40
C THR A 204 -2.88 26.58 -4.72
N PRO A 205 -2.17 27.41 -5.52
CA PRO A 205 -2.65 27.85 -6.82
C PRO A 205 -3.01 26.69 -7.75
N ALA A 206 -2.23 25.61 -7.73
CA ALA A 206 -2.46 24.39 -8.52
C ALA A 206 -3.80 23.71 -8.20
N PHE A 207 -4.26 23.78 -6.95
CA PHE A 207 -5.53 23.20 -6.52
C PHE A 207 -6.71 24.14 -6.75
N GLN A 208 -6.52 25.46 -6.56
CA GLN A 208 -7.55 26.49 -6.76
C GLN A 208 -7.88 26.69 -8.26
N HIS A 209 -6.88 26.57 -9.14
CA HIS A 209 -7.04 26.56 -10.59
C HIS A 209 -6.70 25.16 -11.09
N PRO A 210 -7.67 24.21 -11.13
CA PRO A 210 -7.39 22.79 -11.21
C PRO A 210 -6.45 22.41 -12.37
N ASP A 211 -5.15 22.34 -12.07
CA ASP A 211 -4.14 21.72 -12.92
C ASP A 211 -3.82 20.34 -12.34
N THR A 212 -4.50 19.34 -12.89
CA THR A 212 -4.39 17.95 -12.42
C THR A 212 -2.96 17.44 -12.47
N SER A 213 -2.14 17.92 -13.41
CA SER A 213 -0.74 17.53 -13.56
C SER A 213 0.13 18.12 -12.44
N GLN A 214 -0.04 19.41 -12.13
CA GLN A 214 0.70 20.04 -11.05
C GLN A 214 0.29 19.48 -9.68
N VAL A 215 -1.00 19.23 -9.48
CA VAL A 215 -1.50 18.60 -8.25
C VAL A 215 -0.93 17.18 -8.08
N ASP A 216 -0.88 16.39 -9.16
CA ASP A 216 -0.29 15.06 -9.12
C ASP A 216 1.21 15.12 -8.79
N ALA A 217 1.96 16.00 -9.43
CA ALA A 217 3.39 16.19 -9.14
C ALA A 217 3.64 16.60 -7.68
N LEU A 218 2.80 17.48 -7.13
CA LEU A 218 2.86 17.91 -5.75
C LEU A 218 2.60 16.75 -4.79
N ILE A 219 1.53 15.98 -5.03
CA ILE A 219 1.18 14.82 -4.22
C ILE A 219 2.29 13.76 -4.30
N CYS A 220 2.78 13.43 -5.48
CA CYS A 220 3.87 12.48 -5.67
C CYS A 220 5.14 12.92 -4.91
N SER A 221 5.46 14.20 -4.91
CA SER A 221 6.60 14.75 -4.16
C SER A 221 6.43 14.59 -2.66
N MET A 222 5.21 14.83 -2.13
CA MET A 222 4.90 14.64 -0.72
C MET A 222 5.00 13.16 -0.31
N VAL A 223 4.50 12.26 -1.13
CA VAL A 223 4.59 10.81 -0.92
C VAL A 223 6.05 10.36 -0.98
N ALA A 224 6.83 10.83 -1.97
CA ALA A 224 8.23 10.47 -2.14
C ALA A 224 9.12 10.93 -0.96
N SER A 225 8.80 12.07 -0.36
CA SER A 225 9.57 12.63 0.76
C SER A 225 9.17 12.06 2.14
N LYS A 226 8.17 11.19 2.20
CA LYS A 226 7.54 10.72 3.42
C LYS A 226 8.51 10.18 4.47
N TYR A 227 9.46 9.34 4.07
CA TYR A 227 10.44 8.75 4.97
C TYR A 227 11.60 9.68 5.31
N VAL A 228 11.76 10.80 4.62
CA VAL A 228 12.83 11.78 4.90
C VAL A 228 12.45 12.66 6.08
N GLY A 229 11.16 12.94 6.25
CA GLY A 229 10.62 13.77 7.32
C GLY A 229 10.00 13.01 8.50
N ALA A 230 10.18 11.71 8.59
CA ALA A 230 9.51 10.86 9.59
C ALA A 230 10.46 10.28 10.66
#